data_433fbcb942fe1c651cffdd7c40438a74
#
_entry.id   433fbcb942fe1c651cffdd7c40438a74
#
_cell.length_a   1.000
_cell.length_b   1.000
_cell.length_c   1.000
_cell.angle_alpha   90.00
_cell.angle_beta   90.00
_cell.angle_gamma   90.00
#
_symmetry.space_group_name_H-M   'P 1'
#
loop_
_entity.id
_entity.type
_entity.pdbx_description
1 polymer ?
#
loop_
_entity_poly.entity_id
_entity_poly.type
_entity_poly.pdbx_seq_one_letter_code
_entity_poly.pdbx_strand_id
1 'polypeptide(L)'
;MNFMKKNGIGILLCLVIAIPAWFLGKMFPVIGGAVPAIIAGMIITMIWNDKGKAEAGIKWTSKVILQSAVVLLGFGMNLGVIFQTGKQSLPIIVCTITTSLMIAWILQKILKVPANTAILVGVGSSICGGSAIAATAPVIDADDDEIAQSIAVIFFFNVLAAIFFPILGKAIGFDTVHGDAFGIFAGTAINDTSSVTAAASTWDSMWNLGSETLNKAVTVKLTRTLAIIPITLGLSLIRTKKSAKEGKQTTKFSLKRAFPMFIFYFVIAAIITTICVHMGVDSTVFQPIKELSKFMIIMAMAAIGLNSNVIQLIKTGGKPIIVGASCWCGITIVSLIMQHIMKIL
;
A
#
# COMPACT_ATOMS: atom_id res chain seq x y z
N MET A 1 -6.70 -14.92 27.28
CA MET A 1 -5.32 -15.28 27.68
C MET A 1 -4.43 -15.79 26.53
N ASN A 2 -5.01 -16.35 25.46
CA ASN A 2 -4.21 -16.89 24.33
C ASN A 2 -3.63 -15.85 23.34
N PHE A 3 -4.27 -14.68 23.15
CA PHE A 3 -3.84 -13.68 22.18
C PHE A 3 -2.47 -13.06 22.54
N MET A 4 -2.32 -12.57 23.78
CA MET A 4 -1.07 -11.95 24.25
C MET A 4 0.09 -12.95 24.29
N LYS A 5 -0.17 -14.21 24.65
CA LYS A 5 0.86 -15.26 24.59
C LYS A 5 1.34 -15.54 23.17
N LYS A 6 0.46 -15.43 22.17
CA LYS A 6 0.78 -15.68 20.76
C LYS A 6 1.44 -14.47 20.07
N ASN A 7 0.93 -13.28 20.31
CA ASN A 7 1.31 -12.08 19.54
C ASN A 7 2.15 -11.08 20.35
N GLY A 8 2.15 -11.16 21.68
CA GLY A 8 2.71 -10.14 22.57
C GLY A 8 4.18 -9.83 22.30
N ILE A 9 5.02 -10.86 22.09
CA ILE A 9 6.46 -10.68 21.83
C ILE A 9 6.71 -9.90 20.55
N GLY A 10 6.00 -10.23 19.46
CA GLY A 10 6.17 -9.52 18.19
C GLY A 10 5.63 -8.09 18.24
N ILE A 11 4.49 -7.86 18.93
CA ILE A 11 3.94 -6.52 19.15
C ILE A 11 4.94 -5.66 19.94
N LEU A 12 5.48 -6.21 21.03
CA LEU A 12 6.47 -5.52 21.87
C LEU A 12 7.73 -5.16 21.07
N LEU A 13 8.24 -6.09 20.26
CA LEU A 13 9.39 -5.84 19.40
C LEU A 13 9.13 -4.67 18.42
N CYS A 14 7.96 -4.66 17.78
CA CYS A 14 7.58 -3.56 16.89
C CYS A 14 7.47 -2.23 17.65
N LEU A 15 6.97 -2.24 18.88
CA LEU A 15 6.88 -1.06 19.72
C LEU A 15 8.27 -0.52 20.12
N VAL A 16 9.20 -1.41 20.50
CA VAL A 16 10.60 -1.07 20.85
C VAL A 16 11.32 -0.40 19.68
N ILE A 17 11.01 -0.78 18.44
CA ILE A 17 11.56 -0.13 17.24
C ILE A 17 10.82 1.17 16.93
N ALA A 18 9.50 1.19 17.10
CA ALA A 18 8.67 2.33 16.76
C ALA A 18 8.92 3.56 17.64
N ILE A 19 9.15 3.38 18.95
CA ILE A 19 9.38 4.48 19.87
C ILE A 19 10.62 5.31 19.50
N PRO A 20 11.82 4.72 19.34
CA PRO A 20 13.00 5.48 18.90
C PRO A 20 12.81 6.09 17.51
N ALA A 21 12.18 5.36 16.57
CA ALA A 21 11.92 5.85 15.22
C ALA A 21 10.97 7.07 15.21
N TRP A 22 9.96 7.08 16.10
CA TRP A 22 9.05 8.22 16.27
C TRP A 22 9.78 9.46 16.82
N PHE A 23 10.67 9.29 17.81
CA PHE A 23 11.50 10.38 18.32
C PHE A 23 12.48 10.89 17.27
N LEU A 24 13.15 9.98 16.53
CA LEU A 24 14.04 10.34 15.42
C LEU A 24 13.28 11.14 14.35
N GLY A 25 12.05 10.73 14.01
CA GLY A 25 11.22 11.45 13.04
C GLY A 25 10.83 12.85 13.51
N LYS A 26 10.67 13.05 14.82
CA LYS A 26 10.44 14.40 15.40
C LYS A 26 11.72 15.25 15.41
N MET A 27 12.89 14.65 15.67
CA MET A 27 14.17 15.35 15.65
C MET A 27 14.65 15.68 14.24
N PHE A 28 14.38 14.78 13.29
CA PHE A 28 14.78 14.89 11.88
C PHE A 28 13.56 14.77 10.95
N PRO A 29 12.75 15.84 10.81
CA PRO A 29 11.52 15.80 9.98
C PRO A 29 11.77 15.35 8.54
N VAL A 30 12.95 15.69 7.99
CA VAL A 30 13.38 15.30 6.62
C VAL A 30 13.35 13.77 6.39
N ILE A 31 13.55 12.98 7.44
CA ILE A 31 13.58 11.51 7.34
C ILE A 31 12.21 10.93 7.72
N GLY A 32 11.47 11.64 8.59
CA GLY A 32 10.22 11.15 9.17
C GLY A 32 10.44 9.94 10.08
N GLY A 33 9.41 9.46 10.74
CA GLY A 33 9.50 8.29 11.63
C GLY A 33 9.33 6.93 10.90
N ALA A 34 8.62 6.93 9.77
CA ALA A 34 8.28 5.70 9.05
C ALA A 34 9.52 5.05 8.39
N VAL A 35 10.37 5.83 7.77
CA VAL A 35 11.58 5.34 7.07
C VAL A 35 12.59 4.72 8.04
N PRO A 36 13.00 5.37 9.15
CA PRO A 36 13.85 4.74 10.15
C PRO A 36 13.27 3.43 10.71
N ALA A 37 11.96 3.38 10.93
CA ALA A 37 11.30 2.17 11.43
C ALA A 37 11.41 0.99 10.45
N ILE A 38 11.17 1.22 9.15
CA ILE A 38 11.34 0.20 8.10
C ILE A 38 12.79 -0.27 8.05
N ILE A 39 13.75 0.66 7.98
CA ILE A 39 15.17 0.35 7.83
C ILE A 39 15.66 -0.43 9.05
N ALA A 40 15.32 -0.01 10.26
CA ALA A 40 15.69 -0.73 11.47
C ALA A 40 15.14 -2.17 11.48
N GLY A 41 13.86 -2.33 11.10
CA GLY A 41 13.27 -3.66 10.96
C GLY A 41 13.98 -4.54 9.92
N MET A 42 14.36 -3.98 8.77
CA MET A 42 15.10 -4.70 7.72
C MET A 42 16.49 -5.11 8.19
N ILE A 43 17.23 -4.22 8.86
CA ILE A 43 18.57 -4.53 9.40
C ILE A 43 18.47 -5.66 10.42
N ILE A 44 17.49 -5.60 11.34
CA ILE A 44 17.27 -6.67 12.32
C ILE A 44 16.96 -7.99 11.60
N THR A 45 16.18 -7.98 10.52
CA THR A 45 15.86 -9.19 9.75
C THR A 45 17.08 -9.79 9.05
N MET A 46 18.05 -8.98 8.62
CA MET A 46 19.28 -9.48 8.02
C MET A 46 20.14 -10.26 9.03
N ILE A 47 20.10 -9.86 10.32
CA ILE A 47 20.87 -10.49 11.40
C ILE A 47 20.07 -11.63 12.05
N TRP A 48 18.79 -11.41 12.26
CA TRP A 48 17.87 -12.33 12.93
C TRP A 48 16.76 -12.78 11.97
N ASN A 49 17.06 -13.80 11.16
CA ASN A 49 16.14 -14.26 10.12
C ASN A 49 14.99 -15.10 10.68
N ASP A 50 15.25 -16.02 11.63
CA ASP A 50 14.21 -16.81 12.30
C ASP A 50 13.71 -16.09 13.54
N LYS A 51 12.51 -15.55 13.46
CA LYS A 51 11.88 -14.76 14.53
C LYS A 51 11.06 -15.60 15.51
N GLY A 52 10.94 -16.92 15.28
CA GLY A 52 10.29 -17.85 16.17
C GLY A 52 8.95 -17.35 16.73
N LYS A 53 8.85 -17.22 18.06
CA LYS A 53 7.62 -16.79 18.74
C LYS A 53 7.18 -15.34 18.43
N ALA A 54 8.06 -14.48 17.90
CA ALA A 54 7.74 -13.10 17.58
C ALA A 54 7.01 -12.97 16.22
N GLU A 55 7.17 -13.94 15.32
CA GLU A 55 6.66 -13.86 13.93
C GLU A 55 5.15 -13.60 13.85
N ALA A 56 4.36 -14.29 14.65
CA ALA A 56 2.90 -14.12 14.67
C ALA A 56 2.49 -12.69 15.04
N GLY A 57 3.14 -12.10 16.05
CA GLY A 57 2.89 -10.73 16.49
C GLY A 57 3.36 -9.69 15.46
N ILE A 58 4.49 -9.92 14.80
CA ILE A 58 4.99 -9.04 13.73
C ILE A 58 4.00 -9.04 12.54
N LYS A 59 3.56 -10.21 12.08
CA LYS A 59 2.55 -10.33 11.01
C LYS A 59 1.22 -9.70 11.40
N TRP A 60 0.79 -9.85 12.65
CA TRP A 60 -0.41 -9.20 13.16
C TRP A 60 -0.26 -7.67 13.16
N THR A 61 0.86 -7.15 13.63
CA THR A 61 1.14 -5.70 13.67
C THR A 61 1.17 -5.08 12.28
N SER A 62 1.89 -5.69 11.34
CA SER A 62 1.98 -5.18 9.96
C SER A 62 0.64 -5.12 9.23
N LYS A 63 -0.34 -5.94 9.64
CA LYS A 63 -1.67 -5.99 9.02
C LYS A 63 -2.72 -5.25 9.83
N VAL A 64 -2.94 -5.65 11.08
CA VAL A 64 -4.08 -5.16 11.87
C VAL A 64 -3.83 -3.77 12.41
N ILE A 65 -2.64 -3.49 12.95
CA ILE A 65 -2.29 -2.15 13.45
C ILE A 65 -2.32 -1.13 12.30
N LEU A 66 -1.79 -1.48 11.11
CA LEU A 66 -1.86 -0.62 9.95
C LEU A 66 -3.29 -0.32 9.51
N GLN A 67 -4.13 -1.37 9.40
CA GLN A 67 -5.53 -1.18 9.02
C GLN A 67 -6.28 -0.32 10.04
N SER A 68 -6.03 -0.53 11.33
CA SER A 68 -6.60 0.31 12.39
C SER A 68 -6.11 1.75 12.30
N ALA A 69 -4.82 1.97 12.01
CA ALA A 69 -4.28 3.32 11.81
C ALA A 69 -4.98 4.04 10.64
N VAL A 70 -5.18 3.34 9.50
CA VAL A 70 -5.89 3.91 8.36
C VAL A 70 -7.35 4.23 8.71
N VAL A 71 -8.04 3.38 9.48
CA VAL A 71 -9.40 3.69 9.97
C VAL A 71 -9.40 4.95 10.82
N LEU A 72 -8.43 5.09 11.75
CA LEU A 72 -8.31 6.27 12.60
C LEU A 72 -8.05 7.56 11.82
N LEU A 73 -7.33 7.50 10.67
CA LEU A 73 -7.18 8.66 9.79
C LEU A 73 -8.52 9.18 9.28
N GLY A 74 -9.52 8.32 9.11
CA GLY A 74 -10.87 8.71 8.69
C GLY A 74 -11.52 9.74 9.62
N PHE A 75 -11.21 9.69 10.94
CA PHE A 75 -11.67 10.69 11.91
C PHE A 75 -11.11 12.11 11.71
N GLY A 76 -10.23 12.31 10.78
CA GLY A 76 -9.71 13.63 10.42
C GLY A 76 -10.15 14.11 9.06
N MET A 77 -11.06 13.39 8.39
CA MET A 77 -11.41 13.64 7.00
C MET A 77 -12.90 13.95 6.81
N ASN A 78 -13.19 14.87 5.89
CA ASN A 78 -14.54 15.18 5.45
C ASN A 78 -14.90 14.36 4.21
N LEU A 79 -16.12 13.83 4.13
CA LEU A 79 -16.61 13.04 2.99
C LEU A 79 -16.56 13.79 1.66
N GLY A 80 -16.81 15.09 1.68
CA GLY A 80 -16.69 15.93 0.49
C GLY A 80 -15.29 15.92 -0.10
N VAL A 81 -14.26 16.00 0.76
CA VAL A 81 -12.85 15.92 0.38
C VAL A 81 -12.52 14.53 -0.16
N ILE A 82 -13.02 13.46 0.46
CA ILE A 82 -12.82 12.09 -0.01
C ILE A 82 -13.39 11.91 -1.43
N PHE A 83 -14.63 12.38 -1.65
CA PHE A 83 -15.29 12.27 -2.95
C PHE A 83 -14.57 13.09 -4.03
N GLN A 84 -14.20 14.33 -3.72
CA GLN A 84 -13.48 15.21 -4.63
C GLN A 84 -12.11 14.63 -5.02
N THR A 85 -11.34 14.15 -4.02
CA THR A 85 -10.05 13.50 -4.24
C THR A 85 -10.18 12.24 -5.10
N GLY A 86 -11.19 11.41 -4.82
CA GLY A 86 -11.49 10.22 -5.61
C GLY A 86 -11.77 10.57 -7.06
N LYS A 87 -12.63 11.55 -7.31
CA LYS A 87 -12.97 12.02 -8.66
C LYS A 87 -11.74 12.60 -9.39
N GLN A 88 -10.93 13.40 -8.71
CA GLN A 88 -9.71 13.99 -9.27
C GLN A 88 -8.67 12.94 -9.64
N SER A 89 -8.50 11.91 -8.83
CA SER A 89 -7.48 10.88 -9.05
C SER A 89 -7.91 9.77 -10.01
N LEU A 90 -9.21 9.62 -10.29
CA LEU A 90 -9.75 8.52 -11.09
C LEU A 90 -9.12 8.37 -12.49
N PRO A 91 -8.92 9.44 -13.29
CA PRO A 91 -8.26 9.32 -14.59
C PRO A 91 -6.83 8.77 -14.47
N ILE A 92 -6.08 9.25 -13.47
CA ILE A 92 -4.70 8.79 -13.21
C ILE A 92 -4.71 7.32 -12.80
N ILE A 93 -5.65 6.93 -11.93
CA ILE A 93 -5.82 5.54 -11.48
C ILE A 93 -6.10 4.61 -12.67
N VAL A 94 -7.01 4.98 -13.55
CA VAL A 94 -7.34 4.16 -14.74
C VAL A 94 -6.12 4.01 -15.65
N CYS A 95 -5.41 5.11 -15.93
CA CYS A 95 -4.20 5.07 -16.76
C CYS A 95 -3.10 4.22 -16.14
N THR A 96 -2.83 4.38 -14.84
CA THR A 96 -1.77 3.60 -14.15
C THR A 96 -2.11 2.11 -14.05
N ILE A 97 -3.37 1.74 -13.81
CA ILE A 97 -3.84 0.34 -13.82
C ILE A 97 -3.64 -0.26 -15.21
N THR A 98 -4.13 0.41 -16.25
CA THR A 98 -4.02 -0.06 -17.63
C THR A 98 -2.55 -0.24 -18.02
N THR A 99 -1.69 0.74 -17.72
CA THR A 99 -0.26 0.67 -18.00
C THR A 99 0.40 -0.54 -17.34
N SER A 100 0.14 -0.77 -16.05
CA SER A 100 0.72 -1.91 -15.33
C SER A 100 0.30 -3.25 -15.96
N LEU A 101 -0.98 -3.42 -16.24
CA LEU A 101 -1.50 -4.66 -16.85
C LEU A 101 -0.95 -4.87 -18.26
N MET A 102 -0.83 -3.81 -19.06
CA MET A 102 -0.23 -3.88 -20.40
C MET A 102 1.25 -4.24 -20.33
N ILE A 103 2.04 -3.61 -19.46
CA ILE A 103 3.46 -3.93 -19.29
C ILE A 103 3.63 -5.39 -18.87
N ALA A 104 2.87 -5.84 -17.87
CA ALA A 104 2.94 -7.23 -17.41
C ALA A 104 2.59 -8.23 -18.53
N TRP A 105 1.56 -7.93 -19.32
CA TRP A 105 1.16 -8.78 -20.46
C TRP A 105 2.21 -8.80 -21.58
N ILE A 106 2.81 -7.66 -21.93
CA ILE A 106 3.86 -7.58 -22.95
C ILE A 106 5.11 -8.34 -22.49
N LEU A 107 5.58 -8.05 -21.26
CA LEU A 107 6.80 -8.66 -20.73
C LEU A 107 6.64 -10.15 -20.43
N GLN A 108 5.44 -10.61 -20.10
CA GLN A 108 5.14 -12.04 -20.01
C GLN A 108 5.53 -12.78 -21.29
N LYS A 109 5.19 -12.23 -22.47
CA LYS A 109 5.49 -12.82 -23.77
C LYS A 109 6.98 -12.72 -24.11
N ILE A 110 7.59 -11.57 -23.88
CA ILE A 110 9.00 -11.30 -24.23
C ILE A 110 9.95 -12.10 -23.34
N LEU A 111 9.75 -12.10 -22.03
CA LEU A 111 10.62 -12.75 -21.05
C LEU A 111 10.27 -14.23 -20.82
N LYS A 112 9.15 -14.70 -21.41
CA LYS A 112 8.60 -16.04 -21.18
C LYS A 112 8.41 -16.36 -19.69
N VAL A 113 7.86 -15.38 -18.92
CA VAL A 113 7.47 -15.56 -17.53
C VAL A 113 6.18 -16.39 -17.47
N PRO A 114 5.97 -17.27 -16.47
CA PRO A 114 4.69 -17.96 -16.28
C PRO A 114 3.52 -16.98 -16.30
N ALA A 115 2.43 -17.36 -16.98
CA ALA A 115 1.31 -16.46 -17.20
C ALA A 115 0.66 -15.99 -15.90
N ASN A 116 0.49 -16.90 -14.92
CA ASN A 116 -0.09 -16.58 -13.62
C ASN A 116 0.82 -15.61 -12.85
N THR A 117 2.14 -15.86 -12.80
CA THR A 117 3.09 -14.94 -12.14
C THR A 117 3.03 -13.54 -12.76
N ALA A 118 3.01 -13.42 -14.09
CA ALA A 118 2.93 -12.13 -14.76
C ALA A 118 1.59 -11.41 -14.47
N ILE A 119 0.47 -12.14 -14.47
CA ILE A 119 -0.85 -11.59 -14.09
C ILE A 119 -0.83 -11.13 -12.64
N LEU A 120 -0.30 -11.92 -11.70
CA LEU A 120 -0.24 -11.57 -10.29
C LEU A 120 0.64 -10.35 -10.04
N VAL A 121 1.82 -10.25 -10.68
CA VAL A 121 2.69 -9.07 -10.59
C VAL A 121 2.00 -7.85 -11.21
N GLY A 122 1.37 -7.99 -12.37
CA GLY A 122 0.63 -6.90 -13.02
C GLY A 122 -0.54 -6.39 -12.20
N VAL A 123 -1.37 -7.29 -11.66
CA VAL A 123 -2.52 -6.95 -10.80
C VAL A 123 -2.04 -6.39 -9.45
N GLY A 124 -1.01 -6.98 -8.85
CA GLY A 124 -0.39 -6.50 -7.62
C GLY A 124 0.15 -5.08 -7.77
N SER A 125 0.90 -4.82 -8.86
CA SER A 125 1.40 -3.47 -9.18
C SER A 125 0.28 -2.49 -9.51
N SER A 126 -0.81 -2.95 -10.12
CA SER A 126 -1.87 -2.05 -10.60
C SER A 126 -2.86 -1.62 -9.52
N ILE A 127 -3.05 -2.35 -8.42
CA ILE A 127 -4.11 -2.10 -7.44
C ILE A 127 -3.54 -1.80 -6.05
N CYS A 128 -3.35 -2.84 -5.22
CA CYS A 128 -3.01 -2.72 -3.81
C CYS A 128 -1.98 -3.77 -3.33
N GLY A 129 -1.11 -4.21 -4.20
CA GLY A 129 -0.04 -5.13 -3.84
C GLY A 129 -0.52 -6.52 -3.48
N GLY A 130 -0.08 -7.03 -2.34
CA GLY A 130 -0.35 -8.39 -1.88
C GLY A 130 -1.84 -8.73 -1.73
N SER A 131 -2.70 -7.76 -1.38
CA SER A 131 -4.15 -7.99 -1.27
C SER A 131 -4.79 -8.30 -2.63
N ALA A 132 -4.34 -7.60 -3.68
CA ALA A 132 -4.80 -7.85 -5.03
C ALA A 132 -4.31 -9.22 -5.55
N ILE A 133 -3.08 -9.60 -5.23
CA ILE A 133 -2.53 -10.94 -5.53
C ILE A 133 -3.37 -12.01 -4.84
N ALA A 134 -3.60 -11.88 -3.52
CA ALA A 134 -4.37 -12.85 -2.74
C ALA A 134 -5.82 -13.03 -3.23
N ALA A 135 -6.46 -11.95 -3.72
CA ALA A 135 -7.79 -12.02 -4.30
C ALA A 135 -7.81 -12.61 -5.71
N THR A 136 -6.74 -12.41 -6.48
CA THR A 136 -6.64 -12.85 -7.88
C THR A 136 -6.15 -14.30 -8.00
N ALA A 137 -5.24 -14.73 -7.14
CA ALA A 137 -4.62 -16.04 -7.19
C ALA A 137 -5.64 -17.20 -7.29
N PRO A 138 -6.68 -17.29 -6.45
CA PRO A 138 -7.68 -18.36 -6.56
C PRO A 138 -8.56 -18.24 -7.83
N VAL A 139 -8.64 -17.06 -8.43
CA VAL A 139 -9.41 -16.83 -9.67
C VAL A 139 -8.68 -17.39 -10.89
N ILE A 140 -7.36 -17.36 -10.85
CA ILE A 140 -6.52 -17.84 -11.96
C ILE A 140 -5.87 -19.20 -11.68
N ASP A 141 -6.23 -19.87 -10.58
CA ASP A 141 -5.66 -21.13 -10.12
C ASP A 141 -4.12 -21.09 -10.06
N ALA A 142 -3.58 -20.00 -9.48
CA ALA A 142 -2.14 -19.83 -9.27
C ALA A 142 -1.65 -20.72 -8.13
N ASP A 143 -0.46 -21.29 -8.29
CA ASP A 143 0.17 -22.10 -7.26
C ASP A 143 0.87 -21.24 -6.18
N ASP A 144 1.24 -21.89 -5.06
CA ASP A 144 1.81 -21.18 -3.90
C ASP A 144 3.17 -20.53 -4.23
N ASP A 145 3.97 -21.11 -5.12
CA ASP A 145 5.26 -20.56 -5.53
C ASP A 145 5.08 -19.32 -6.40
N GLU A 146 4.12 -19.33 -7.34
CA GLU A 146 3.76 -18.17 -8.17
C GLU A 146 3.25 -17.02 -7.30
N ILE A 147 2.42 -17.32 -6.28
CA ILE A 147 1.89 -16.36 -5.32
C ILE A 147 3.03 -15.77 -4.48
N ALA A 148 3.87 -16.62 -3.90
CA ALA A 148 4.97 -16.19 -3.03
C ALA A 148 5.97 -15.31 -3.78
N GLN A 149 6.36 -15.70 -4.99
CA GLN A 149 7.28 -14.95 -5.84
C GLN A 149 6.69 -13.58 -6.24
N SER A 150 5.41 -13.54 -6.63
CA SER A 150 4.73 -12.30 -7.00
C SER A 150 4.62 -11.34 -5.82
N ILE A 151 4.24 -11.85 -4.64
CA ILE A 151 4.19 -11.06 -3.40
C ILE A 151 5.58 -10.49 -3.08
N ALA A 152 6.63 -11.31 -3.15
CA ALA A 152 8.00 -10.90 -2.86
C ALA A 152 8.45 -9.72 -3.75
N VAL A 153 8.22 -9.84 -5.07
CA VAL A 153 8.55 -8.78 -6.04
C VAL A 153 7.81 -7.47 -5.72
N ILE A 154 6.52 -7.54 -5.46
CA ILE A 154 5.72 -6.34 -5.16
C ILE A 154 6.16 -5.68 -3.85
N PHE A 155 6.41 -6.46 -2.79
CA PHE A 155 6.91 -5.93 -1.52
C PHE A 155 8.28 -5.25 -1.66
N PHE A 156 9.18 -5.82 -2.45
CA PHE A 156 10.48 -5.23 -2.72
C PHE A 156 10.36 -3.81 -3.28
N PHE A 157 9.59 -3.62 -4.36
CA PHE A 157 9.40 -2.30 -4.97
C PHE A 157 8.60 -1.34 -4.09
N ASN A 158 7.70 -1.84 -3.26
CA ASN A 158 6.96 -1.03 -2.31
C ASN A 158 7.86 -0.45 -1.21
N VAL A 159 8.79 -1.24 -0.68
CA VAL A 159 9.77 -0.75 0.30
C VAL A 159 10.69 0.30 -0.33
N LEU A 160 11.17 0.05 -1.55
CA LEU A 160 11.95 1.04 -2.30
C LEU A 160 11.17 2.34 -2.51
N ALA A 161 9.89 2.25 -2.92
CA ALA A 161 9.05 3.42 -3.10
C ALA A 161 8.84 4.21 -1.80
N ALA A 162 8.61 3.53 -0.67
CA ALA A 162 8.44 4.19 0.63
C ALA A 162 9.65 5.04 1.03
N ILE A 163 10.86 4.60 0.68
CA ILE A 163 12.11 5.26 1.02
C ILE A 163 12.48 6.33 -0.01
N PHE A 164 12.41 5.99 -1.31
CA PHE A 164 12.96 6.83 -2.37
C PHE A 164 11.98 7.86 -2.94
N PHE A 165 10.66 7.63 -2.87
CA PHE A 165 9.71 8.56 -3.49
C PHE A 165 9.64 9.94 -2.82
N PRO A 166 9.78 10.10 -1.50
CA PRO A 166 9.89 11.43 -0.90
C PRO A 166 11.13 12.20 -1.40
N ILE A 167 12.25 11.50 -1.58
CA ILE A 167 13.48 12.07 -2.14
C ILE A 167 13.30 12.43 -3.61
N LEU A 168 12.71 11.52 -4.39
CA LEU A 168 12.38 11.73 -5.79
C LEU A 168 11.42 12.92 -5.97
N GLY A 169 10.39 13.01 -5.13
CA GLY A 169 9.42 14.10 -5.13
C GLY A 169 10.08 15.46 -4.95
N LYS A 170 11.02 15.55 -4.00
CA LYS A 170 11.84 16.76 -3.82
C LYS A 170 12.69 17.07 -5.06
N ALA A 171 13.31 16.06 -5.67
CA ALA A 171 14.17 16.23 -6.84
C ALA A 171 13.38 16.65 -8.10
N ILE A 172 12.13 16.19 -8.26
CA ILE A 172 11.24 16.57 -9.37
C ILE A 172 10.67 17.98 -9.18
N GLY A 173 10.60 18.48 -7.94
CA GLY A 173 10.07 19.80 -7.62
C GLY A 173 8.56 19.81 -7.33
N PHE A 174 8.04 18.78 -6.66
CA PHE A 174 6.67 18.81 -6.15
C PHE A 174 6.47 20.00 -5.19
N ASP A 175 5.24 20.54 -5.16
CA ASP A 175 4.87 21.59 -4.22
C ASP A 175 5.14 21.13 -2.78
N THR A 176 5.89 21.97 -2.06
CA THR A 176 6.29 21.73 -0.66
C THR A 176 5.45 22.51 0.34
N VAL A 177 4.53 23.37 -0.15
CA VAL A 177 3.60 24.15 0.66
C VAL A 177 2.28 23.41 0.82
N HIS A 178 1.87 22.63 -0.20
CA HIS A 178 0.67 21.83 -0.17
C HIS A 178 1.00 20.35 -0.45
N GLY A 179 0.32 19.46 0.25
CA GLY A 179 0.53 18.01 0.14
C GLY A 179 -0.20 17.33 -1.02
N ASP A 180 -1.02 18.04 -1.77
CA ASP A 180 -1.96 17.49 -2.73
C ASP A 180 -1.29 16.73 -3.88
N ALA A 181 -0.33 17.37 -4.55
CA ALA A 181 0.33 16.80 -5.72
C ALA A 181 1.12 15.52 -5.36
N PHE A 182 1.97 15.60 -4.32
CA PHE A 182 2.71 14.43 -3.86
C PHE A 182 1.78 13.35 -3.29
N GLY A 183 0.67 13.73 -2.64
CA GLY A 183 -0.34 12.80 -2.14
C GLY A 183 -1.00 11.99 -3.27
N ILE A 184 -1.38 12.65 -4.36
CA ILE A 184 -1.92 11.97 -5.56
C ILE A 184 -0.86 11.07 -6.19
N PHE A 185 0.38 11.54 -6.30
CA PHE A 185 1.50 10.75 -6.82
C PHE A 185 1.72 9.50 -5.97
N ALA A 186 1.90 9.63 -4.67
CA ALA A 186 2.12 8.51 -3.77
C ALA A 186 0.96 7.49 -3.83
N GLY A 187 -0.29 7.95 -3.82
CA GLY A 187 -1.47 7.10 -3.89
C GLY A 187 -1.63 6.33 -5.20
N THR A 188 -1.16 6.90 -6.33
CA THR A 188 -1.28 6.31 -7.66
C THR A 188 -0.03 5.54 -8.11
N ALA A 189 1.17 5.92 -7.67
CA ALA A 189 2.43 5.31 -8.10
C ALA A 189 2.93 4.20 -7.16
N ILE A 190 2.60 4.24 -5.86
CA ILE A 190 2.97 3.18 -4.91
C ILE A 190 1.86 2.13 -4.85
N ASN A 191 2.25 0.84 -4.80
CA ASN A 191 1.25 -0.22 -4.97
C ASN A 191 0.53 -0.61 -3.69
N ASP A 192 1.17 -0.57 -2.54
CA ASP A 192 0.64 -1.04 -1.26
C ASP A 192 0.32 0.14 -0.32
N THR A 193 -0.74 -0.01 0.47
CA THR A 193 -1.22 1.04 1.38
C THR A 193 -0.19 1.39 2.44
N SER A 194 0.58 0.42 2.94
CA SER A 194 1.60 0.66 3.96
C SER A 194 2.71 1.58 3.45
N SER A 195 3.21 1.31 2.26
CA SER A 195 4.26 2.11 1.63
C SER A 195 3.77 3.49 1.19
N VAL A 196 2.49 3.60 0.77
CA VAL A 196 1.83 4.89 0.53
C VAL A 196 1.81 5.73 1.80
N THR A 197 1.37 5.14 2.92
CA THR A 197 1.31 5.86 4.20
C THR A 197 2.69 6.25 4.70
N ALA A 198 3.70 5.40 4.51
CA ALA A 198 5.08 5.70 4.86
C ALA A 198 5.65 6.89 4.06
N ALA A 199 5.54 6.83 2.72
CA ALA A 199 6.03 7.89 1.85
C ALA A 199 5.32 9.23 2.10
N ALA A 200 3.99 9.20 2.22
CA ALA A 200 3.19 10.41 2.44
C ALA A 200 3.42 11.02 3.85
N SER A 201 3.51 10.18 4.88
CA SER A 201 3.84 10.64 6.24
C SER A 201 5.25 11.21 6.32
N THR A 202 6.21 10.65 5.55
CA THR A 202 7.56 11.18 5.45
C THR A 202 7.54 12.56 4.77
N TRP A 203 6.78 12.72 3.66
CA TRP A 203 6.62 14.01 2.98
C TRP A 203 6.01 15.07 3.91
N ASP A 204 4.92 14.73 4.62
CA ASP A 204 4.33 15.61 5.62
C ASP A 204 5.32 16.03 6.71
N SER A 205 6.19 15.11 7.16
CA SER A 205 7.23 15.39 8.14
C SER A 205 8.33 16.29 7.58
N MET A 206 8.75 16.09 6.33
CA MET A 206 9.78 16.88 5.66
C MET A 206 9.39 18.36 5.54
N TRP A 207 8.11 18.64 5.30
CA TRP A 207 7.63 19.97 4.94
C TRP A 207 6.64 20.57 5.97
N ASN A 208 6.47 19.91 7.11
CA ASN A 208 5.55 20.33 8.18
C ASN A 208 4.09 20.50 7.74
N LEU A 209 3.61 19.64 6.84
CA LEU A 209 2.25 19.69 6.29
C LEU A 209 1.19 19.03 7.17
N GLY A 210 1.56 18.65 8.40
CA GLY A 210 0.64 18.00 9.33
C GLY A 210 0.26 16.58 8.89
N SER A 211 -0.85 16.43 8.20
CA SER A 211 -1.32 15.15 7.66
C SER A 211 -1.98 15.33 6.29
N GLU A 212 -1.71 16.42 5.62
CA GLU A 212 -2.37 16.78 4.37
C GLU A 212 -2.05 15.77 3.27
N THR A 213 -0.77 15.53 3.03
CA THR A 213 -0.29 14.54 2.05
C THR A 213 -0.76 13.13 2.39
N LEU A 214 -0.68 12.75 3.67
CA LEU A 214 -1.08 11.43 4.14
C LEU A 214 -2.57 11.18 3.88
N ASN A 215 -3.42 12.12 4.22
CA ASN A 215 -4.86 12.04 4.00
C ASN A 215 -5.19 11.92 2.51
N LYS A 216 -4.56 12.75 1.68
CA LYS A 216 -4.75 12.73 0.22
C LYS A 216 -4.30 11.39 -0.37
N ALA A 217 -3.09 10.96 -0.07
CA ALA A 217 -2.50 9.72 -0.58
C ALA A 217 -3.32 8.48 -0.19
N VAL A 218 -3.75 8.39 1.07
CA VAL A 218 -4.59 7.28 1.56
C VAL A 218 -5.93 7.27 0.84
N THR A 219 -6.59 8.42 0.67
CA THR A 219 -7.87 8.52 -0.04
C THR A 219 -7.74 8.04 -1.50
N VAL A 220 -6.72 8.52 -2.21
CA VAL A 220 -6.41 8.08 -3.59
C VAL A 220 -6.17 6.57 -3.63
N LYS A 221 -5.39 6.05 -2.67
CA LYS A 221 -5.08 4.62 -2.59
C LYS A 221 -6.30 3.77 -2.31
N LEU A 222 -7.17 4.18 -1.39
CA LEU A 222 -8.40 3.45 -1.08
C LEU A 222 -9.35 3.44 -2.29
N THR A 223 -9.45 4.55 -3.01
CA THR A 223 -10.21 4.63 -4.28
C THR A 223 -9.66 3.64 -5.31
N ARG A 224 -8.33 3.60 -5.49
CA ARG A 224 -7.67 2.63 -6.39
C ARG A 224 -7.92 1.19 -5.97
N THR A 225 -7.97 0.91 -4.68
CA THR A 225 -8.19 -0.44 -4.15
C THR A 225 -9.56 -1.00 -4.55
N LEU A 226 -10.58 -0.16 -4.76
CA LEU A 226 -11.89 -0.59 -5.25
C LEU A 226 -11.84 -1.24 -6.65
N ALA A 227 -10.81 -0.93 -7.45
CA ALA A 227 -10.61 -1.55 -8.76
C ALA A 227 -10.34 -3.08 -8.69
N ILE A 228 -10.07 -3.64 -7.51
CA ILE A 228 -9.94 -5.09 -7.31
C ILE A 228 -11.22 -5.82 -7.76
N ILE A 229 -12.39 -5.20 -7.53
CA ILE A 229 -13.70 -5.79 -7.86
C ILE A 229 -13.86 -5.98 -9.37
N PRO A 230 -13.82 -4.94 -10.22
CA PRO A 230 -14.00 -5.11 -11.66
C PRO A 230 -12.87 -5.94 -12.30
N ILE A 231 -11.64 -5.85 -11.80
CA ILE A 231 -10.51 -6.61 -12.37
C ILE A 231 -10.63 -8.10 -12.07
N THR A 232 -10.92 -8.49 -10.82
CA THR A 232 -11.09 -9.90 -10.47
C THR A 232 -12.34 -10.50 -11.11
N LEU A 233 -13.42 -9.75 -11.24
CA LEU A 233 -14.61 -10.15 -12.01
C LEU A 233 -14.27 -10.36 -13.49
N GLY A 234 -13.54 -9.44 -14.12
CA GLY A 234 -13.12 -9.56 -15.51
C GLY A 234 -12.25 -10.80 -15.75
N LEU A 235 -11.27 -11.04 -14.88
CA LEU A 235 -10.41 -12.23 -14.92
C LEU A 235 -11.22 -13.53 -14.71
N SER A 236 -12.17 -13.54 -13.78
CA SER A 236 -13.07 -14.67 -13.54
C SER A 236 -13.90 -14.97 -14.77
N LEU A 237 -14.47 -13.99 -15.44
CA LEU A 237 -15.25 -14.17 -16.67
C LEU A 237 -14.39 -14.72 -17.83
N ILE A 238 -13.17 -14.22 -17.99
CA ILE A 238 -12.23 -14.70 -19.01
C ILE A 238 -11.87 -16.19 -18.76
N ARG A 239 -11.57 -16.54 -17.49
CA ARG A 239 -11.27 -17.92 -17.08
C ARG A 239 -12.47 -18.84 -17.27
N THR A 240 -13.66 -18.44 -16.84
CA THR A 240 -14.89 -19.23 -17.02
C THR A 240 -15.15 -19.55 -18.48
N LYS A 241 -14.99 -18.56 -19.39
CA LYS A 241 -15.13 -18.78 -20.83
C LYS A 241 -14.09 -19.76 -21.38
N LYS A 242 -12.85 -19.72 -20.86
CA LYS A 242 -11.79 -20.65 -21.27
C LYS A 242 -12.05 -22.06 -20.74
N SER A 243 -12.39 -22.22 -19.47
CA SER A 243 -12.70 -23.53 -18.85
C SER A 243 -13.95 -24.18 -19.42
N ALA A 244 -14.97 -23.39 -19.78
CA ALA A 244 -16.14 -23.92 -20.48
C ALA A 244 -15.80 -24.54 -21.85
N LYS A 245 -14.78 -24.01 -22.52
CA LYS A 245 -14.25 -24.62 -23.76
C LYS A 245 -13.42 -25.90 -23.51
N GLU A 246 -12.83 -26.03 -22.32
CA GLU A 246 -11.98 -27.15 -21.92
C GLU A 246 -12.72 -28.18 -21.04
N GLY A 247 -14.01 -27.98 -20.73
CA GLY A 247 -14.83 -28.91 -19.94
C GLY A 247 -14.47 -29.03 -18.46
N LYS A 248 -13.74 -28.03 -17.90
CA LYS A 248 -13.30 -28.00 -16.50
C LYS A 248 -14.25 -27.16 -15.60
N GLN A 249 -14.44 -27.63 -14.34
CA GLN A 249 -15.18 -26.86 -13.33
C GLN A 249 -14.38 -25.63 -12.85
N THR A 250 -15.04 -24.48 -12.74
CA THR A 250 -14.44 -23.22 -12.27
C THR A 250 -14.76 -22.94 -10.79
N THR A 251 -13.79 -22.41 -10.06
CA THR A 251 -13.98 -21.91 -8.69
C THR A 251 -14.88 -20.67 -8.67
N LYS A 252 -15.87 -20.65 -7.77
CA LYS A 252 -16.80 -19.51 -7.64
C LYS A 252 -16.08 -18.31 -7.01
N PHE A 253 -16.13 -17.17 -7.69
CA PHE A 253 -15.64 -15.89 -7.16
C PHE A 253 -16.43 -15.45 -5.91
N SER A 254 -15.72 -15.06 -4.83
CA SER A 254 -16.33 -14.56 -3.60
C SER A 254 -16.02 -13.08 -3.41
N LEU A 255 -17.00 -12.22 -3.69
CA LEU A 255 -16.91 -10.76 -3.50
C LEU A 255 -16.54 -10.39 -2.05
N LYS A 256 -17.06 -11.15 -1.08
CA LYS A 256 -16.82 -10.93 0.37
C LYS A 256 -15.35 -11.10 0.77
N ARG A 257 -14.59 -11.94 0.06
CA ARG A 257 -13.14 -12.12 0.31
C ARG A 257 -12.28 -11.05 -0.36
N ALA A 258 -12.78 -10.45 -1.44
CA ALA A 258 -12.05 -9.44 -2.20
C ALA A 258 -12.15 -8.04 -1.59
N PHE A 259 -13.21 -7.73 -0.81
CA PHE A 259 -13.44 -6.40 -0.28
C PHE A 259 -12.73 -6.19 1.08
N PRO A 260 -11.78 -5.23 1.18
CA PRO A 260 -11.09 -4.94 2.43
C PRO A 260 -11.99 -4.17 3.41
N MET A 261 -12.46 -4.83 4.47
CA MET A 261 -13.42 -4.25 5.44
C MET A 261 -12.94 -2.96 6.11
N PHE A 262 -11.63 -2.75 6.24
CA PHE A 262 -11.10 -1.52 6.84
C PHE A 262 -11.44 -0.26 6.02
N ILE A 263 -11.68 -0.37 4.69
CA ILE A 263 -12.14 0.75 3.86
C ILE A 263 -13.54 1.19 4.31
N PHE A 264 -14.42 0.22 4.60
CA PHE A 264 -15.76 0.51 5.10
C PHE A 264 -15.71 1.25 6.45
N TYR A 265 -14.86 0.78 7.38
CA TYR A 265 -14.67 1.46 8.66
C TYR A 265 -14.04 2.84 8.52
N PHE A 266 -13.11 3.03 7.59
CA PHE A 266 -12.55 4.35 7.26
C PHE A 266 -13.64 5.32 6.79
N VAL A 267 -14.54 4.89 5.90
CA VAL A 267 -15.66 5.71 5.43
C VAL A 267 -16.62 6.05 6.58
N ILE A 268 -16.94 5.09 7.45
CA ILE A 268 -17.76 5.34 8.65
C ILE A 268 -17.10 6.40 9.55
N ALA A 269 -15.80 6.30 9.80
CA ALA A 269 -15.07 7.29 10.60
C ALA A 269 -15.14 8.69 9.97
N ALA A 270 -15.01 8.78 8.64
CA ALA A 270 -15.15 10.03 7.90
C ALA A 270 -16.59 10.59 7.94
N ILE A 271 -17.63 9.72 7.90
CA ILE A 271 -19.03 10.11 8.08
C ILE A 271 -19.22 10.73 9.46
N ILE A 272 -18.73 10.07 10.51
CA ILE A 272 -18.82 10.56 11.91
C ILE A 272 -18.18 11.95 12.01
N THR A 273 -16.95 12.11 11.50
CA THR A 273 -16.27 13.42 11.49
C THR A 273 -17.08 14.46 10.74
N THR A 274 -17.60 14.14 9.56
CA THR A 274 -18.38 15.07 8.75
C THR A 274 -19.62 15.55 9.50
N ILE A 275 -20.34 14.64 10.17
CA ILE A 275 -21.53 14.97 10.97
C ILE A 275 -21.13 15.83 12.17
N CYS A 276 -20.08 15.46 12.92
CA CYS A 276 -19.63 16.22 14.08
C CYS A 276 -19.23 17.65 13.72
N VAL A 277 -18.47 17.83 12.63
CA VAL A 277 -18.06 19.16 12.16
C VAL A 277 -19.27 19.96 11.68
N HIS A 278 -20.25 19.34 11.02
CA HIS A 278 -21.48 20.00 10.61
C HIS A 278 -22.35 20.43 11.82
N MET A 279 -22.26 19.70 12.91
CA MET A 279 -22.90 20.06 14.20
C MET A 279 -22.13 21.12 15.01
N GLY A 280 -21.03 21.68 14.46
CA GLY A 280 -20.24 22.72 15.10
C GLY A 280 -19.13 22.22 16.02
N VAL A 281 -18.81 20.94 16.01
CA VAL A 281 -17.65 20.40 16.75
C VAL A 281 -16.36 20.80 16.02
N ASP A 282 -15.41 21.39 16.76
CA ASP A 282 -14.12 21.77 16.18
C ASP A 282 -13.33 20.51 15.76
N SER A 283 -12.77 20.56 14.57
CA SER A 283 -11.94 19.47 13.99
C SER A 283 -10.69 19.16 14.84
N THR A 284 -10.26 20.07 15.70
CA THR A 284 -9.13 19.88 16.63
C THR A 284 -9.37 18.75 17.64
N VAL A 285 -10.63 18.42 17.94
CA VAL A 285 -11.01 17.30 18.80
C VAL A 285 -10.47 15.96 18.27
N PHE A 286 -10.30 15.84 16.96
CA PHE A 286 -9.78 14.62 16.32
C PHE A 286 -8.23 14.57 16.23
N GLN A 287 -7.51 15.63 16.62
CA GLN A 287 -6.04 15.67 16.57
C GLN A 287 -5.36 14.53 17.36
N PRO A 288 -5.75 14.20 18.59
CA PRO A 288 -5.14 13.09 19.33
C PRO A 288 -5.29 11.75 18.59
N ILE A 289 -6.43 11.53 17.91
CA ILE A 289 -6.68 10.32 17.12
C ILE A 289 -5.76 10.27 15.92
N LYS A 290 -5.52 11.39 15.24
CA LYS A 290 -4.58 11.49 14.11
C LYS A 290 -3.14 11.21 14.56
N GLU A 291 -2.70 11.76 15.68
CA GLU A 291 -1.35 11.51 16.22
C GLU A 291 -1.16 10.03 16.61
N LEU A 292 -2.19 9.42 17.23
CA LEU A 292 -2.19 7.98 17.49
C LEU A 292 -2.09 7.18 16.19
N SER A 293 -2.85 7.55 15.16
CA SER A 293 -2.77 6.91 13.85
C SER A 293 -1.35 6.97 13.26
N LYS A 294 -0.70 8.14 13.29
CA LYS A 294 0.68 8.29 12.82
C LYS A 294 1.67 7.39 13.57
N PHE A 295 1.56 7.32 14.90
CA PHE A 295 2.39 6.42 15.70
C PHE A 295 2.14 4.95 15.33
N MET A 296 0.87 4.55 15.16
CA MET A 296 0.52 3.19 14.72
C MET A 296 1.06 2.87 13.32
N ILE A 297 1.11 3.85 12.41
CA ILE A 297 1.76 3.70 11.11
C ILE A 297 3.25 3.39 11.29
N ILE A 298 3.97 4.15 12.11
CA ILE A 298 5.39 3.91 12.38
C ILE A 298 5.61 2.51 12.95
N MET A 299 4.76 2.08 13.89
CA MET A 299 4.80 0.74 14.45
C MET A 299 4.56 -0.35 13.39
N ALA A 300 3.61 -0.12 12.48
CA ALA A 300 3.36 -1.03 11.36
C ALA A 300 4.55 -1.05 10.38
N MET A 301 5.24 0.08 10.16
CA MET A 301 6.43 0.15 9.32
C MET A 301 7.58 -0.66 9.93
N ALA A 302 7.79 -0.61 11.23
CA ALA A 302 8.75 -1.48 11.93
C ALA A 302 8.43 -2.97 11.67
N ALA A 303 7.17 -3.36 11.78
CA ALA A 303 6.73 -4.73 11.51
C ALA A 303 6.95 -5.14 10.03
N ILE A 304 6.70 -4.24 9.09
CA ILE A 304 6.94 -4.49 7.66
C ILE A 304 8.43 -4.66 7.40
N GLY A 305 9.29 -3.81 7.97
CA GLY A 305 10.74 -3.97 7.89
C GLY A 305 11.19 -5.33 8.44
N LEU A 306 10.65 -5.74 9.59
CA LEU A 306 10.92 -7.06 10.19
C LEU A 306 10.43 -8.24 9.33
N ASN A 307 9.44 -8.06 8.47
CA ASN A 307 8.97 -9.08 7.53
C ASN A 307 9.71 -9.04 6.18
N SER A 308 10.55 -8.04 5.93
CA SER A 308 11.17 -7.80 4.63
C SER A 308 12.62 -8.28 4.60
N ASN A 309 12.86 -9.49 4.09
CA ASN A 309 14.21 -9.98 3.82
C ASN A 309 14.62 -9.64 2.38
N VAL A 310 15.26 -8.48 2.21
CA VAL A 310 15.66 -7.95 0.89
C VAL A 310 16.61 -8.88 0.15
N ILE A 311 17.53 -9.53 0.86
CA ILE A 311 18.49 -10.46 0.22
C ILE A 311 17.77 -11.66 -0.36
N GLN A 312 16.81 -12.22 0.37
CA GLN A 312 15.99 -13.33 -0.11
C GLN A 312 15.11 -12.91 -1.28
N LEU A 313 14.49 -11.72 -1.20
CA LEU A 313 13.67 -11.17 -2.28
C LEU A 313 14.44 -11.02 -3.60
N ILE A 314 15.67 -10.54 -3.55
CA ILE A 314 16.52 -10.39 -4.74
C ILE A 314 16.93 -11.78 -5.29
N LYS A 315 17.28 -12.72 -4.41
CA LYS A 315 17.72 -14.07 -4.82
C LYS A 315 16.61 -14.91 -5.46
N THR A 316 15.38 -14.79 -4.97
CA THR A 316 14.23 -15.59 -5.44
C THR A 316 13.45 -14.94 -6.58
N GLY A 317 13.62 -13.64 -6.81
CA GLY A 317 12.76 -12.86 -7.71
C GLY A 317 12.95 -13.15 -9.20
N GLY A 318 14.14 -13.50 -9.67
CA GLY A 318 14.40 -13.87 -11.08
C GLY A 318 13.80 -12.91 -12.12
N LYS A 319 13.28 -13.46 -13.24
CA LYS A 319 12.61 -12.69 -14.30
C LYS A 319 11.39 -11.89 -13.84
N PRO A 320 10.54 -12.33 -12.89
CA PRO A 320 9.45 -11.51 -12.33
C PRO A 320 9.87 -10.18 -11.72
N ILE A 321 11.13 -10.04 -11.22
CA ILE A 321 11.65 -8.73 -10.75
C ILE A 321 11.66 -7.73 -11.91
N ILE A 322 12.05 -8.15 -13.11
CA ILE A 322 12.08 -7.26 -14.30
C ILE A 322 10.67 -6.81 -14.64
N VAL A 323 9.68 -7.72 -14.56
CA VAL A 323 8.26 -7.36 -14.77
C VAL A 323 7.81 -6.35 -13.71
N GLY A 324 8.11 -6.61 -12.44
CA GLY A 324 7.77 -5.70 -11.32
C GLY A 324 8.43 -4.35 -11.45
N ALA A 325 9.73 -4.30 -11.77
CA ALA A 325 10.48 -3.07 -12.00
C ALA A 325 9.87 -2.24 -13.15
N SER A 326 9.56 -2.89 -14.27
CA SER A 326 8.99 -2.23 -15.43
C SER A 326 7.57 -1.70 -15.15
N CYS A 327 6.74 -2.47 -14.44
CA CYS A 327 5.44 -1.99 -13.98
C CYS A 327 5.60 -0.78 -13.06
N TRP A 328 6.50 -0.87 -12.07
CA TRP A 328 6.76 0.21 -11.11
C TRP A 328 7.24 1.50 -11.78
N CYS A 329 8.22 1.41 -12.69
CA CYS A 329 8.67 2.55 -13.50
C CYS A 329 7.55 3.09 -14.40
N GLY A 330 6.82 2.21 -15.07
CA GLY A 330 5.72 2.60 -15.96
C GLY A 330 4.61 3.35 -15.23
N ILE A 331 4.17 2.85 -14.07
CA ILE A 331 3.14 3.53 -13.26
C ILE A 331 3.65 4.88 -12.74
N THR A 332 4.92 4.94 -12.32
CA THR A 332 5.54 6.17 -11.83
C THR A 332 5.55 7.24 -12.93
N ILE A 333 6.03 6.89 -14.11
CA ILE A 333 6.09 7.80 -15.27
C ILE A 333 4.68 8.25 -15.67
N VAL A 334 3.74 7.32 -15.82
CA VAL A 334 2.36 7.63 -16.22
C VAL A 334 1.66 8.49 -15.16
N SER A 335 1.90 8.24 -13.87
CA SER A 335 1.35 9.08 -12.80
C SER A 335 1.85 10.52 -12.90
N LEU A 336 3.14 10.74 -13.16
CA LEU A 336 3.73 12.07 -13.33
C LEU A 336 3.19 12.76 -14.59
N ILE A 337 3.16 12.06 -15.73
CA ILE A 337 2.64 12.61 -17.00
C ILE A 337 1.18 13.04 -16.84
N MET A 338 0.34 12.17 -16.23
CA MET A 338 -1.06 12.48 -16.04
C MET A 338 -1.28 13.67 -15.11
N GLN A 339 -0.48 13.79 -14.03
CA GLN A 339 -0.57 14.94 -13.13
C GLN A 339 -0.14 16.24 -13.86
N HIS A 340 0.88 16.18 -14.68
CA HIS A 340 1.29 17.33 -15.49
C HIS A 340 0.19 17.74 -16.51
N ILE A 341 -0.41 16.77 -17.22
CA ILE A 341 -1.53 17.03 -18.14
C ILE A 341 -2.74 17.64 -17.41
N MET A 342 -3.02 17.16 -16.20
CA MET A 342 -4.13 17.64 -15.38
C MET A 342 -3.80 18.94 -14.62
N LYS A 343 -2.59 19.49 -14.75
CA LYS A 343 -2.12 20.69 -14.05
C LYS A 343 -2.20 20.56 -12.52
N ILE A 344 -1.85 19.39 -12.02
CA ILE A 344 -1.76 19.09 -10.58
C ILE A 344 -0.32 19.26 -10.11
N LEU A 345 0.63 18.92 -10.99
CA LEU A 345 2.06 19.07 -10.82
C LEU A 345 2.54 20.30 -11.60
#